data_75756e8718e54598b2e874822996ddf2
#
_entry.id   75756e8718e54598b2e874822996ddf2
#
_cell.length_a   1.000
_cell.length_b   1.000
_cell.length_c   1.000
_cell.angle_alpha   90.00
_cell.angle_beta   90.00
_cell.angle_gamma   90.00
#
_symmetry.space_group_name_H-M   'P 1'
#
loop_
_entity.id
_entity.type
_entity.pdbx_description
1 polymer ?
#
loop_
_entity_poly.entity_id
_entity_poly.type
_entity_poly.pdbx_seq_one_letter_code
_entity_poly.pdbx_strand_id
1 'polypeptide(L)' 'MRYSRSELDKLIDEWILGRNAERDRKILKRRLFDGITYERLAEEFDLSVRQVKNIVYKGEDIIFSR' A
#
# COMPACT_ATOMS: atom_id res chain seq x y z
N MET A 1 1.60 -15.86 3.63
CA MET A 1 1.67 -14.61 4.40
C MET A 1 1.99 -14.90 5.86
N ARG A 2 3.04 -14.26 6.36
CA ARG A 2 3.53 -14.52 7.70
C ARG A 2 3.02 -13.52 8.74
N TYR A 3 2.50 -12.41 8.27
CA TYR A 3 2.09 -11.35 9.18
C TYR A 3 0.59 -11.38 9.42
N SER A 4 0.18 -11.14 10.65
CA SER A 4 -1.22 -10.91 10.96
C SER A 4 -1.60 -9.52 10.42
N ARG A 5 -2.89 -9.26 10.35
CA ARG A 5 -3.37 -7.96 9.88
C ARG A 5 -2.83 -6.82 10.74
N SER A 6 -2.83 -6.99 12.06
CA SER A 6 -2.36 -5.93 12.94
C SER A 6 -0.86 -5.72 12.82
N GLU A 7 -0.08 -6.80 12.63
CA GLU A 7 1.35 -6.67 12.40
C GLU A 7 1.64 -5.95 11.10
N LEU A 8 0.92 -6.31 10.04
CA LEU A 8 1.09 -5.70 8.74
C LEU A 8 0.72 -4.21 8.77
N ASP A 9 -0.38 -3.89 9.45
CA ASP A 9 -0.81 -2.51 9.63
C ASP A 9 0.30 -1.68 10.28
N LYS A 10 0.89 -2.22 11.32
CA LYS A 10 1.96 -1.56 12.05
C LYS A 10 3.21 -1.37 11.19
N LEU A 11 3.58 -2.40 10.42
CA LEU A 11 4.73 -2.31 9.52
C LEU A 11 4.53 -1.25 8.45
N ILE A 12 3.33 -1.17 7.90
CA ILE A 12 3.02 -0.15 6.90
C ILE A 12 3.20 1.24 7.50
N ASP A 13 2.68 1.46 8.71
CA ASP A 13 2.81 2.74 9.37
C ASP A 13 4.27 3.09 9.69
N GLU A 14 5.08 2.08 10.02
CA GLU A 14 6.48 2.32 10.39
C GLU A 14 7.41 2.50 9.19
N TRP A 15 7.16 1.77 8.11
CA TRP A 15 8.13 1.69 7.03
C TRP A 15 7.77 2.43 5.75
N ILE A 16 6.50 2.75 5.56
CA ILE A 16 6.10 3.54 4.40
C ILE A 16 6.20 5.01 4.78
N LEU A 17 7.30 5.62 4.35
CA LEU A 17 7.68 6.98 4.74
C LEU A 17 7.81 7.86 3.51
N GLY A 18 8.02 9.16 3.74
CA GLY A 18 8.24 10.09 2.66
C GLY A 18 7.10 11.08 2.51
N ARG A 19 7.19 11.89 1.45
CA ARG A 19 6.26 12.99 1.22
C ARG A 19 4.80 12.54 1.12
N ASN A 20 4.57 11.42 0.46
CA ASN A 20 3.22 10.92 0.23
C ASN A 20 2.89 9.72 1.11
N ALA A 21 3.53 9.62 2.27
CA ALA A 21 3.39 8.45 3.13
C ALA A 21 1.95 8.16 3.51
N GLU A 22 1.19 9.19 3.88
CA GLU A 22 -0.19 9.00 4.30
C GLU A 22 -1.03 8.40 3.19
N ARG A 23 -0.89 8.93 1.98
CA ARG A 23 -1.60 8.40 0.80
C ARG A 23 -1.17 6.97 0.51
N ASP A 24 0.13 6.74 0.48
CA ASP A 24 0.68 5.43 0.11
C ASP A 24 0.29 4.36 1.12
N ARG A 25 0.28 4.71 2.41
CA ARG A 25 -0.17 3.80 3.45
C ARG A 25 -1.62 3.38 3.26
N LYS A 26 -2.48 4.34 2.94
CA LYS A 26 -3.89 4.06 2.70
C LYS A 26 -4.07 3.15 1.49
N ILE A 27 -3.36 3.42 0.41
CA ILE A 27 -3.44 2.60 -0.80
C ILE A 27 -3.01 1.16 -0.48
N LEU A 28 -1.89 1.01 0.21
CA LEU A 28 -1.40 -0.32 0.58
C LEU A 28 -2.37 -1.07 1.46
N LYS A 29 -2.94 -0.41 2.47
CA LYS A 29 -3.87 -1.05 3.38
C LYS A 29 -5.13 -1.48 2.65
N ARG A 30 -5.67 -0.63 1.77
CA ARG A 30 -6.85 -0.99 1.00
C ARG A 30 -6.58 -2.16 0.06
N ARG A 31 -5.40 -2.19 -0.53
CA ARG A 31 -5.04 -3.29 -1.43
C ARG A 31 -4.81 -4.59 -0.67
N LEU A 32 -4.02 -4.54 0.39
CA LEU A 32 -3.60 -5.75 1.10
C LEU A 32 -4.68 -6.30 2.03
N PHE A 33 -5.46 -5.43 2.65
CA PHE A 33 -6.47 -5.88 3.60
C PHE A 33 -7.81 -6.16 2.92
N ASP A 34 -8.22 -5.28 2.01
CA ASP A 34 -9.55 -5.36 1.41
C ASP A 34 -9.56 -5.88 -0.03
N GLY A 35 -8.39 -6.07 -0.62
CA GLY A 35 -8.31 -6.60 -1.97
C GLY A 35 -8.88 -5.70 -3.05
N ILE A 36 -8.88 -4.39 -2.82
CA ILE A 36 -9.42 -3.44 -3.78
C ILE A 36 -8.58 -3.44 -5.06
N THR A 37 -9.24 -3.37 -6.21
CA THR A 37 -8.53 -3.41 -7.50
C THR A 37 -7.71 -2.15 -7.71
N TYR A 38 -6.68 -2.28 -8.55
CA TYR A 38 -5.84 -1.13 -8.89
C TYR A 38 -6.64 -0.03 -9.58
N GLU A 39 -7.57 -0.42 -10.43
CA GLU A 39 -8.44 0.53 -11.15
C GLU A 39 -9.28 1.34 -10.17
N ARG A 40 -9.82 0.66 -9.18
CA ARG A 40 -10.65 1.30 -8.18
C ARG A 40 -9.84 2.25 -7.31
N LEU A 41 -8.65 1.82 -6.92
CA LEU A 41 -7.74 2.67 -6.14
C LEU A 41 -7.31 3.89 -6.94
N ALA A 42 -7.06 3.70 -8.23
CA ALA A 42 -6.71 4.82 -9.11
C ALA A 42 -7.80 5.88 -9.12
N GLU A 43 -9.06 5.47 -9.23
CA GLU A 43 -10.18 6.39 -9.18
C GLU A 43 -10.28 7.08 -7.82
N GLU A 44 -10.16 6.30 -6.78
CA GLU A 44 -10.35 6.78 -5.42
C GLU A 44 -9.32 7.83 -5.03
N PHE A 45 -8.08 7.66 -5.48
CA PHE A 45 -6.99 8.54 -5.12
C PHE A 45 -6.58 9.51 -6.24
N ASP A 46 -7.34 9.52 -7.32
CA ASP A 46 -7.09 10.39 -8.47
C ASP A 46 -5.69 10.18 -9.04
N LEU A 47 -5.35 8.94 -9.26
CA LEU A 47 -4.06 8.53 -9.81
C LEU A 47 -4.31 7.63 -11.03
N SER A 48 -3.26 7.41 -11.81
CA SER A 48 -3.34 6.41 -12.88
C SER A 48 -3.16 5.02 -12.28
N VAL A 49 -3.62 4.00 -13.00
CA VAL A 49 -3.42 2.61 -12.58
C VAL A 49 -1.94 2.30 -12.42
N ARG A 50 -1.13 2.83 -13.33
CA ARG A 50 0.32 2.62 -13.29
C ARG A 50 0.93 3.19 -12.01
N GLN A 51 0.49 4.38 -11.62
CA GLN A 51 0.97 4.99 -10.39
C GLN A 51 0.59 4.16 -9.16
N VAL A 52 -0.65 3.67 -9.13
CA VAL A 52 -1.11 2.81 -8.04
C VAL A 52 -0.28 1.53 -7.97
N LYS A 53 -0.05 0.89 -9.12
CA LYS A 53 0.77 -0.32 -9.16
C LYS A 53 2.17 -0.07 -8.63
N ASN A 54 2.77 1.04 -9.05
CA ASN A 54 4.11 1.40 -8.59
C ASN A 54 4.15 1.59 -7.08
N ILE A 55 3.15 2.27 -6.53
CA ILE A 55 3.04 2.49 -5.09
C ILE A 55 2.93 1.16 -4.35
N VAL A 56 2.05 0.28 -4.83
CA VAL A 56 1.82 -1.01 -4.18
C VAL A 56 3.06 -1.89 -4.27
N TYR A 57 3.66 -2.01 -5.45
CA TYR A 57 4.84 -2.86 -5.64
C TYR A 57 6.02 -2.38 -4.80
N LYS A 58 6.24 -1.07 -4.80
CA LYS A 58 7.31 -0.48 -4.00
C LYS A 58 7.06 -0.70 -2.51
N GLY A 59 5.83 -0.51 -2.07
CA GLY A 59 5.46 -0.72 -0.68
C GLY A 59 5.62 -2.17 -0.27
N GLU A 60 5.18 -3.10 -1.11
CA GLU A 60 5.35 -4.53 -0.85
C GLU A 60 6.83 -4.90 -0.76
N ASP A 61 7.64 -4.33 -1.62
CA ASP A 61 9.07 -4.57 -1.59
C ASP A 61 9.68 -4.12 -0.27
N ILE A 62 9.32 -2.93 0.18
CA ILE A 62 9.79 -2.40 1.45
C ILE A 62 9.38 -3.31 2.62
N ILE A 63 8.14 -3.76 2.63
CA ILE A 63 7.58 -4.53 3.74
C ILE A 63 8.06 -5.99 3.72
N PHE A 64 8.02 -6.64 2.56
CA PHE A 64 8.21 -8.09 2.47
C PHE A 64 9.62 -8.54 2.11
N SER A 65 10.48 -7.63 1.71
CA SER A 65 11.89 -7.97 1.39
C SER A 65 12.82 -7.83 2.58
N ARG A 66 12.27 -7.68 3.74
CA ARG A 66 13.06 -7.41 4.94
C ARG A 66 13.47 -8.69 5.65
#